data_a4814d4fca0e414758079236de0abed6
#
_entry.id   a4814d4fca0e414758079236de0abed6
#
_cell.length_a   1.000
_cell.length_b   1.000
_cell.length_c   1.000
_cell.angle_alpha   90.00
_cell.angle_beta   90.00
_cell.angle_gamma   90.00
#
_symmetry.space_group_name_H-M   'P 1'
#
loop_
_entity.id
_entity.type
_entity.pdbx_description
1 polymer ?
#
loop_
_entity_poly.entity_id
_entity_poly.type
_entity_poly.pdbx_seq_one_letter_code
_entity_poly.pdbx_strand_id
1 'polypeptide(L)'
;MNEQQFLNFLGLAMRAGKVKTGESVIITEVKKRRLKLVLIASDASESTKNNIINKCNSYQTPYRIVSDRNDLGDALGKGARVNVGITDQGFAKKLMSMIDE
;
A
#
# COMPACT_ATOMS: atom_id res chain seq x y z
N MET A 1 15.85 4.67 2.80
CA MET A 1 15.20 3.43 2.32
C MET A 1 15.88 2.91 1.06
N ASN A 2 16.12 1.61 0.98
CA ASN A 2 16.52 1.01 -0.29
C ASN A 2 15.27 0.65 -1.07
N GLU A 3 14.96 1.42 -2.10
CA GLU A 3 13.71 1.27 -2.84
C GLU A 3 13.60 -0.08 -3.55
N GLN A 4 14.70 -0.57 -4.13
CA GLN A 4 14.65 -1.86 -4.82
C GLN A 4 14.35 -3.01 -3.86
N GLN A 5 14.95 -3.01 -2.68
CA GLN A 5 14.66 -4.02 -1.67
C GLN A 5 13.20 -3.95 -1.20
N PHE A 6 12.69 -2.72 -1.01
CA PHE A 6 11.29 -2.50 -0.65
C PHE A 6 10.36 -3.08 -1.71
N LEU A 7 10.60 -2.75 -2.98
CA LEU A 7 9.76 -3.22 -4.07
C LEU A 7 9.84 -4.75 -4.24
N ASN A 8 11.02 -5.33 -4.05
CA ASN A 8 11.17 -6.80 -4.08
C ASN A 8 10.35 -7.45 -2.97
N PHE A 9 10.38 -6.89 -1.78
CA PHE A 9 9.62 -7.43 -0.65
C PHE A 9 8.12 -7.27 -0.86
N LEU A 10 7.70 -6.16 -1.45
CA LEU A 10 6.29 -5.96 -1.83
C LEU A 10 5.83 -7.05 -2.81
N GLY A 11 6.69 -7.41 -3.77
CA GLY A 11 6.41 -8.50 -4.69
C GLY A 11 6.23 -9.84 -3.97
N LEU A 12 7.00 -10.09 -2.92
CA LEU A 12 6.82 -11.29 -2.09
C LEU A 12 5.46 -11.29 -1.40
N ALA A 13 5.04 -10.15 -0.86
CA ALA A 13 3.72 -10.02 -0.24
C ALA A 13 2.60 -10.32 -1.25
N MET A 14 2.76 -9.85 -2.48
CA MET A 14 1.79 -10.14 -3.55
C MET A 14 1.71 -11.63 -3.84
N ARG A 15 2.87 -12.29 -4.00
CA ARG A 15 2.91 -13.74 -4.27
C ARG A 15 2.35 -14.56 -3.11
N ALA A 16 2.44 -14.02 -1.89
CA ALA A 16 1.86 -14.66 -0.71
C ALA A 16 0.35 -14.44 -0.58
N GLY A 17 -0.26 -13.69 -1.50
CA GLY A 17 -1.70 -13.42 -1.48
C GLY A 17 -2.11 -12.41 -0.42
N LYS A 18 -1.20 -11.53 0.01
CA LYS A 18 -1.45 -10.59 1.11
C LYS A 18 -1.65 -9.15 0.64
N VAL A 19 -2.01 -8.94 -0.64
CA VAL A 19 -2.12 -7.61 -1.24
C VAL A 19 -3.49 -7.42 -1.86
N LYS A 20 -4.05 -6.22 -1.67
CA LYS A 20 -5.27 -5.74 -2.34
C LYS A 20 -4.93 -4.44 -3.06
N THR A 21 -5.60 -4.17 -4.18
CA THR A 21 -5.43 -2.92 -4.92
C THR A 21 -6.78 -2.38 -5.38
N GLY A 22 -6.81 -1.09 -5.71
CA GLY A 22 -8.02 -0.41 -6.18
C GLY A 22 -8.64 0.46 -5.10
N GLU A 23 -8.98 1.71 -5.45
CA GLU A 23 -9.44 2.68 -4.43
C GLU A 23 -10.67 2.18 -3.68
N SER A 24 -11.71 1.70 -4.39
CA SER A 24 -12.93 1.24 -3.73
C SER A 24 -12.68 0.01 -2.87
N VAL A 25 -11.83 -0.90 -3.32
CA VAL A 25 -11.44 -2.09 -2.55
C VAL A 25 -10.71 -1.67 -1.28
N ILE A 26 -9.72 -0.78 -1.41
CA ILE A 26 -8.95 -0.31 -0.26
C ILE A 26 -9.87 0.34 0.78
N ILE A 27 -10.75 1.24 0.35
CA ILE A 27 -11.67 1.93 1.25
C ILE A 27 -12.58 0.93 1.99
N THR A 28 -13.13 -0.03 1.26
CA THR A 28 -13.99 -1.06 1.85
C THR A 28 -13.22 -1.89 2.89
N GLU A 29 -12.01 -2.31 2.54
CA GLU A 29 -11.20 -3.14 3.43
C GLU A 29 -10.70 -2.36 4.65
N VAL A 30 -10.39 -1.07 4.51
CA VAL A 30 -10.05 -0.21 5.65
C VAL A 30 -11.23 -0.14 6.62
N LYS A 31 -12.43 0.09 6.10
CA LYS A 31 -13.65 0.15 6.94
C LYS A 31 -13.88 -1.15 7.70
N LYS A 32 -13.53 -2.28 7.12
CA LYS A 32 -13.66 -3.60 7.76
C LYS A 32 -12.45 -3.95 8.63
N ARG A 33 -11.50 -3.05 8.76
CA ARG A 33 -10.28 -3.22 9.55
C ARG A 33 -9.46 -4.45 9.12
N ARG A 34 -9.43 -4.72 7.81
CA ARG A 34 -8.73 -5.88 7.25
C ARG A 34 -7.35 -5.54 6.70
N LEU A 35 -7.01 -4.24 6.61
CA LEU A 35 -5.69 -3.82 6.12
C LEU A 35 -4.81 -3.42 7.30
N LYS A 36 -3.56 -3.83 7.23
CA LYS A 36 -2.55 -3.52 8.24
C LYS A 36 -1.63 -2.38 7.80
N LEU A 37 -1.65 -2.04 6.52
CA LEU A 37 -0.88 -0.95 5.93
C LEU A 37 -1.48 -0.60 4.58
N VAL A 38 -1.54 0.69 4.27
CA VAL A 38 -1.93 1.16 2.94
C VAL A 38 -0.77 1.97 2.35
N LEU A 39 -0.37 1.62 1.14
CA LEU A 39 0.66 2.34 0.40
C LEU A 39 -0.02 3.17 -0.68
N ILE A 40 0.39 4.44 -0.80
CA ILE A 40 -0.18 5.37 -1.77
C ILE A 40 0.96 5.88 -2.64
N ALA A 41 0.81 5.78 -3.96
CA ALA A 41 1.81 6.28 -4.88
C ALA A 41 1.93 7.80 -4.74
N SER A 42 3.17 8.32 -4.82
CA SER A 42 3.43 9.76 -4.71
C SER A 42 2.75 10.55 -5.83
N ASP A 43 2.53 9.93 -6.98
CA ASP A 43 1.88 10.56 -8.15
C ASP A 43 0.39 10.25 -8.24
N ALA A 44 -0.24 9.75 -7.18
CA ALA A 44 -1.69 9.63 -7.12
C ALA A 44 -2.31 11.04 -7.12
N SER A 45 -3.54 11.17 -7.63
CA SER A 45 -4.23 12.46 -7.61
C SER A 45 -4.46 12.92 -6.16
N GLU A 46 -4.55 14.25 -5.96
CA GLU A 46 -4.84 14.78 -4.63
C GLU A 46 -6.17 14.25 -4.09
N SER A 47 -7.16 14.10 -4.96
CA SER A 47 -8.46 13.56 -4.58
C SER A 47 -8.33 12.13 -4.02
N THR A 48 -7.61 11.27 -4.73
CA THR A 48 -7.37 9.89 -4.29
C THR A 48 -6.60 9.84 -2.99
N LYS A 49 -5.50 10.62 -2.90
CA LYS A 49 -4.70 10.70 -1.67
C LYS A 49 -5.57 11.09 -0.48
N ASN A 50 -6.31 12.19 -0.62
CA ASN A 50 -7.13 12.71 0.47
C ASN A 50 -8.20 11.71 0.91
N ASN A 51 -8.85 11.06 -0.05
CA ASN A 51 -9.91 10.10 0.24
C ASN A 51 -9.35 8.90 1.02
N ILE A 52 -8.24 8.34 0.58
CA ILE A 52 -7.62 7.18 1.23
C ILE A 52 -7.06 7.56 2.60
N ILE A 53 -6.33 8.70 2.69
CA ILE A 53 -5.73 9.16 3.94
C ILE A 53 -6.81 9.42 4.99
N ASN A 54 -7.90 10.11 4.60
CA ASN A 54 -8.98 10.40 5.53
C ASN A 54 -9.59 9.11 6.08
N LYS A 55 -9.78 8.11 5.22
CA LYS A 55 -10.34 6.84 5.63
C LYS A 55 -9.38 6.08 6.56
N CYS A 56 -8.10 6.07 6.23
CA CYS A 56 -7.09 5.44 7.08
C CYS A 56 -7.05 6.09 8.46
N ASN A 57 -7.10 7.42 8.51
CA ASN A 57 -7.11 8.14 9.78
C ASN A 57 -8.36 7.82 10.60
N SER A 58 -9.52 7.74 9.96
CA SER A 58 -10.79 7.44 10.64
C SER A 58 -10.79 6.05 11.28
N TYR A 59 -10.12 5.09 10.65
CA TYR A 59 -10.10 3.70 11.11
C TYR A 59 -8.76 3.29 11.71
N GLN A 60 -7.84 4.25 11.89
CA GLN A 60 -6.53 4.01 12.52
C GLN A 60 -5.71 2.97 11.77
N THR A 61 -5.79 2.98 10.44
CA THR A 61 -4.99 2.13 9.59
C THR A 61 -3.71 2.88 9.21
N PRO A 62 -2.52 2.30 9.42
CA PRO A 62 -1.27 2.94 9.00
C PRO A 62 -1.24 3.12 7.48
N TYR A 63 -0.65 4.24 7.03
CA TYR A 63 -0.43 4.45 5.60
C TYR A 63 0.91 5.12 5.38
N ARG A 64 1.44 4.99 4.16
CA ARG A 64 2.67 5.67 3.74
C ARG A 64 2.53 6.08 2.27
N ILE A 65 3.05 7.27 1.95
CA ILE A 65 3.16 7.71 0.56
C ILE A 65 4.56 7.30 0.11
N VAL A 66 4.66 6.45 -0.90
CA VAL A 66 5.94 5.84 -1.27
C VAL A 66 5.93 5.44 -2.74
N SER A 67 7.08 5.60 -3.41
CA SER A 67 7.26 5.22 -4.83
C SER A 67 6.28 5.96 -5.74
N ASP A 68 6.10 5.45 -6.95
CA ASP A 68 5.12 5.95 -7.91
C ASP A 68 4.27 4.80 -8.41
N ARG A 69 3.24 5.12 -9.20
CA ARG A 69 2.28 4.12 -9.68
C ARG A 69 2.92 3.04 -10.54
N ASN A 70 3.92 3.41 -11.32
CA ASN A 70 4.57 2.46 -12.21
C ASN A 70 5.41 1.46 -11.43
N ASP A 71 6.21 1.94 -10.49
CA ASP A 71 7.05 1.07 -9.66
C ASP A 71 6.21 0.17 -8.76
N LEU A 72 5.14 0.69 -8.18
CA LEU A 72 4.24 -0.13 -7.38
C LEU A 72 3.59 -1.22 -8.22
N GLY A 73 3.07 -0.85 -9.40
CA GLY A 73 2.46 -1.81 -10.30
C GLY A 73 3.44 -2.88 -10.75
N ASP A 74 4.66 -2.48 -11.13
CA ASP A 74 5.71 -3.41 -11.57
C ASP A 74 6.06 -4.41 -10.46
N ALA A 75 6.17 -3.93 -9.22
CA ALA A 75 6.47 -4.81 -8.07
C ALA A 75 5.40 -5.89 -7.90
N LEU A 76 4.16 -5.59 -8.24
CA LEU A 76 3.05 -6.53 -8.13
C LEU A 76 2.89 -7.41 -9.37
N GLY A 77 3.70 -7.19 -10.42
CA GLY A 77 3.53 -7.88 -11.70
C GLY A 77 2.29 -7.43 -12.45
N LYS A 78 1.89 -6.17 -12.29
CA LYS A 78 0.66 -5.60 -12.87
C LYS A 78 0.98 -4.27 -13.55
N GLY A 79 -0.02 -3.69 -14.21
CA GLY A 79 0.07 -2.32 -14.69
C GLY A 79 0.06 -1.34 -13.51
N ALA A 80 0.14 -0.04 -13.82
CA ALA A 80 0.22 1.02 -12.81
C ALA A 80 -0.81 0.84 -11.69
N ARG A 81 -0.38 1.06 -10.45
CA ARG A 81 -1.23 1.00 -9.25
C ARG A 81 -0.97 2.19 -8.35
N VAL A 82 -2.00 2.97 -8.04
CA VAL A 82 -1.84 4.17 -7.20
C VAL A 82 -2.02 3.87 -5.71
N ASN A 83 -2.54 2.70 -5.37
CA ASN A 83 -2.71 2.30 -3.97
C ASN A 83 -2.53 0.80 -3.83
N VAL A 84 -2.03 0.39 -2.67
CA VAL A 84 -1.76 -1.01 -2.35
C VAL A 84 -2.10 -1.23 -0.89
N GLY A 85 -2.95 -2.20 -0.60
CA GLY A 85 -3.29 -2.57 0.78
C GLY A 85 -2.62 -3.88 1.16
N ILE A 86 -2.07 -3.93 2.37
CA ILE A 86 -1.40 -5.11 2.91
C ILE A 86 -2.28 -5.71 4.00
N THR A 87 -2.67 -6.96 3.85
CA THR A 87 -3.59 -7.63 4.76
C THR A 87 -2.91 -8.36 5.90
N ASP A 88 -1.59 -8.56 5.82
CA ASP A 88 -0.83 -9.36 6.77
C ASP A 88 0.05 -8.46 7.65
N GLN A 89 -0.03 -8.67 8.97
CA GLN A 89 0.70 -7.86 9.93
C GLN A 89 2.22 -8.00 9.78
N GLY A 90 2.71 -9.20 9.52
CA GLY A 90 4.15 -9.43 9.37
C GLY A 90 4.73 -8.68 8.17
N PHE A 91 4.09 -8.80 7.01
CA PHE A 91 4.51 -8.05 5.82
C PHE A 91 4.38 -6.54 6.04
N ALA A 92 3.27 -6.10 6.64
CA ALA A 92 3.06 -4.67 6.90
C ALA A 92 4.15 -4.09 7.79
N LYS A 93 4.49 -4.78 8.88
CA LYS A 93 5.50 -4.33 9.82
C LYS A 93 6.87 -4.20 9.14
N LYS A 94 7.26 -5.20 8.35
CA LYS A 94 8.55 -5.18 7.66
C LYS A 94 8.59 -4.06 6.61
N LEU A 95 7.51 -3.90 5.84
CA LEU A 95 7.44 -2.83 4.84
C LEU A 95 7.55 -1.45 5.50
N MET A 96 6.83 -1.21 6.61
CA MET A 96 6.94 0.05 7.33
C MET A 96 8.35 0.28 7.85
N SER A 97 9.00 -0.74 8.37
CA SER A 97 10.37 -0.65 8.84
C SER A 97 11.32 -0.24 7.71
N MET A 98 11.14 -0.80 6.53
CA MET A 98 11.96 -0.45 5.36
C MET A 98 11.73 1.00 4.92
N ILE A 99 10.48 1.45 4.93
CA ILE A 99 10.13 2.81 4.53
C ILE A 99 10.63 3.84 5.53
N ASP A 100 10.47 3.57 6.82
CA ASP A 100 10.76 4.51 7.89
C ASP A 100 12.24 4.50 8.30
N GLU A 101 13.01 3.70 7.65
CA GLU A 101 14.46 3.54 7.90
C GLU A 101 15.24 4.82 7.64
#